data_a399eaf83cdb5bf75660a8d4fe1bb9ca
#
_entry.id   a399eaf83cdb5bf75660a8d4fe1bb9ca
#
_cell.length_a   1.000
_cell.length_b   1.000
_cell.length_c   1.000
_cell.angle_alpha   90.00
_cell.angle_beta   90.00
_cell.angle_gamma   90.00
#
_symmetry.space_group_name_H-M   'P 1'
#
loop_
_entity.id
_entity.type
_entity.pdbx_description
1 polymer ?
#
loop_
_entity_poly.entity_id
_entity_poly.type
_entity_poly.pdbx_seq_one_letter_code
_entity_poly.pdbx_strand_id
1 'polypeptide(L)'
;KRWFGGDFAMNPEGHTAERKDDTAEKLKRVNDCKERLILPLRQLDEDLGACKTVKEGAVALYDYFVGMKLEEQLNREAREALSEGDGREAQWLSQTYRELCALLDELVYTAGDRACSGAELLLMIQILAEKRTFGSIPEGKDRVLISDTFNLKPSGVSTLYLLGVREGSFPAYSRVSGIFTGEERRFLRSLNVELPGDEDRAV
;
A
#
# COMPACT_ATOMS: atom_id res chain seq x y z
N LYS A 1 2.42 -7.99 -28.87
CA LYS A 1 2.89 -9.26 -29.48
C LYS A 1 4.36 -9.22 -29.94
N ARG A 2 4.89 -8.07 -30.42
CA ARG A 2 6.31 -7.97 -30.84
C ARG A 2 7.32 -8.02 -29.69
N TRP A 3 6.94 -7.61 -28.49
CA TRP A 3 7.83 -7.65 -27.31
C TRP A 3 8.09 -9.06 -26.76
N PHE A 4 7.13 -9.96 -26.94
CA PHE A 4 7.19 -11.34 -26.46
C PHE A 4 7.65 -12.34 -27.54
N GLY A 5 7.74 -11.94 -28.81
CA GLY A 5 8.30 -12.73 -29.90
C GLY A 5 9.79 -12.48 -30.05
N GLY A 6 10.55 -13.31 -30.75
CA GLY A 6 12.00 -13.26 -30.96
C GLY A 6 12.70 -11.89 -30.86
N ASP A 7 13.98 -11.86 -31.03
CA ASP A 7 14.76 -10.62 -30.91
C ASP A 7 14.38 -9.57 -31.94
N PHE A 8 14.57 -8.30 -31.55
CA PHE A 8 14.46 -7.20 -32.51
C PHE A 8 15.54 -7.35 -33.58
N ALA A 9 15.12 -7.32 -34.84
CA ALA A 9 16.03 -7.30 -35.97
C ALA A 9 16.16 -5.88 -36.53
N MET A 10 17.30 -5.62 -37.18
CA MET A 10 17.49 -4.38 -37.90
C MET A 10 16.45 -4.22 -38.99
N ASN A 11 15.88 -3.03 -39.13
CA ASN A 11 14.98 -2.72 -40.25
C ASN A 11 15.78 -2.74 -41.55
N PRO A 12 15.47 -3.60 -42.55
CA PRO A 12 16.21 -3.69 -43.79
C PRO A 12 16.12 -2.41 -44.68
N GLU A 13 15.16 -1.52 -44.36
CA GLU A 13 14.98 -0.24 -45.12
C GLU A 13 15.79 0.94 -44.55
N GLY A 14 16.60 0.73 -43.50
CA GLY A 14 17.41 1.76 -42.89
C GLY A 14 18.57 2.20 -43.80
N HIS A 15 18.36 3.26 -44.54
CA HIS A 15 19.36 3.91 -45.36
C HIS A 15 20.45 4.56 -44.51
N THR A 16 21.66 4.04 -44.54
CA THR A 16 22.96 4.68 -44.55
C THR A 16 24.04 3.77 -44.00
N ALA A 17 25.05 3.51 -44.83
CA ALA A 17 26.13 2.56 -44.59
C ALA A 17 27.10 2.94 -43.45
N GLU A 18 27.08 4.19 -42.99
CA GLU A 18 28.04 4.70 -42.00
C GLU A 18 27.66 4.50 -40.51
N ARG A 19 26.47 3.92 -40.21
CA ARG A 19 25.98 3.69 -38.81
C ARG A 19 25.75 2.24 -38.45
N LYS A 20 26.28 1.29 -39.18
CA LYS A 20 26.00 -0.14 -38.94
C LYS A 20 26.51 -0.63 -37.62
N ASP A 21 27.69 -0.25 -37.18
CA ASP A 21 28.28 -0.72 -35.91
C ASP A 21 27.57 -0.15 -34.69
N ASP A 22 27.29 1.15 -34.67
CA ASP A 22 26.57 1.82 -33.59
C ASP A 22 25.13 1.30 -33.44
N THR A 23 24.51 0.98 -34.57
CA THR A 23 23.14 0.44 -34.59
C THR A 23 23.10 -1.03 -34.13
N ALA A 24 24.11 -1.82 -34.48
CA ALA A 24 24.19 -3.21 -34.03
C ALA A 24 24.44 -3.31 -32.52
N GLU A 25 25.30 -2.46 -31.96
CA GLU A 25 25.54 -2.38 -30.52
C GLU A 25 24.30 -1.92 -29.75
N LYS A 26 23.63 -0.89 -30.23
CA LYS A 26 22.36 -0.42 -29.68
C LYS A 26 21.28 -1.51 -29.70
N LEU A 27 21.19 -2.23 -30.82
CA LEU A 27 20.24 -3.33 -30.96
C LEU A 27 20.53 -4.47 -29.98
N LYS A 28 21.82 -4.83 -29.83
CA LYS A 28 22.24 -5.81 -28.84
C LYS A 28 21.84 -5.38 -27.43
N ARG A 29 22.14 -4.13 -27.02
CA ARG A 29 21.76 -3.58 -25.71
C ARG A 29 20.25 -3.62 -25.49
N VAL A 30 19.45 -3.31 -26.51
CA VAL A 30 17.97 -3.38 -26.43
C VAL A 30 17.51 -4.82 -26.23
N ASN A 31 18.08 -5.78 -26.96
CA ASN A 31 17.74 -7.18 -26.82
C ASN A 31 18.18 -7.75 -25.46
N ASP A 32 19.39 -7.40 -25.00
CA ASP A 32 19.89 -7.78 -23.66
C ASP A 32 18.97 -7.23 -22.55
N CYS A 33 18.54 -5.96 -22.66
CA CYS A 33 17.58 -5.35 -21.73
C CYS A 33 16.23 -6.07 -21.78
N LYS A 34 15.75 -6.36 -23.00
CA LYS A 34 14.50 -7.09 -23.19
C LYS A 34 14.55 -8.47 -22.53
N GLU A 35 15.62 -9.23 -22.74
CA GLU A 35 15.78 -10.55 -22.14
C GLU A 35 15.81 -10.45 -20.61
N ARG A 36 16.57 -9.53 -20.06
CA ARG A 36 16.65 -9.32 -18.60
C ARG A 36 15.31 -8.95 -17.97
N LEU A 37 14.43 -8.27 -18.69
CA LEU A 37 13.09 -7.89 -18.21
C LEU A 37 12.04 -8.97 -18.47
N ILE A 38 12.07 -9.58 -19.65
CA ILE A 38 10.99 -10.46 -20.10
C ILE A 38 11.17 -11.89 -19.65
N LEU A 39 12.39 -12.40 -19.56
CA LEU A 39 12.61 -13.79 -19.13
C LEU A 39 12.07 -14.05 -17.71
N PRO A 40 12.39 -13.22 -16.69
CA PRO A 40 11.85 -13.42 -15.36
C PRO A 40 10.32 -13.34 -15.30
N LEU A 41 9.73 -12.42 -16.10
CA LEU A 41 8.27 -12.27 -16.15
C LEU A 41 7.58 -13.46 -16.85
N ARG A 42 8.21 -14.02 -17.88
CA ARG A 42 7.71 -15.25 -18.50
C ARG A 42 7.75 -16.43 -17.55
N GLN A 43 8.87 -16.58 -16.84
CA GLN A 43 9.00 -17.65 -15.86
C GLN A 43 7.91 -17.52 -14.80
N LEU A 44 7.69 -16.32 -14.29
CA LEU A 44 6.61 -16.06 -13.34
C LEU A 44 5.22 -16.39 -13.92
N ASP A 45 4.96 -16.02 -15.17
CA ASP A 45 3.68 -16.30 -15.83
C ASP A 45 3.45 -17.82 -15.99
N GLU A 46 4.50 -18.57 -16.37
CA GLU A 46 4.47 -20.04 -16.47
C GLU A 46 4.27 -20.68 -15.09
N ASP A 47 5.01 -20.22 -14.07
CA ASP A 47 4.94 -20.73 -12.70
C ASP A 47 3.54 -20.46 -12.11
N LEU A 48 3.01 -19.24 -12.24
CA LEU A 48 1.65 -18.90 -11.80
C LEU A 48 0.56 -19.66 -12.58
N GLY A 49 0.79 -19.92 -13.88
CA GLY A 49 -0.12 -20.73 -14.71
C GLY A 49 -0.15 -22.20 -14.31
N ALA A 50 0.95 -22.71 -13.73
CA ALA A 50 1.05 -24.09 -13.25
C ALA A 50 0.48 -24.28 -11.83
N CYS A 51 0.35 -23.21 -11.05
CA CYS A 51 -0.14 -23.24 -9.67
C CYS A 51 -1.60 -23.65 -9.59
N LYS A 52 -1.92 -24.52 -8.64
CA LYS A 52 -3.28 -24.99 -8.37
C LYS A 52 -3.87 -24.43 -7.09
N THR A 53 -3.02 -23.97 -6.18
CA THR A 53 -3.41 -23.46 -4.88
C THR A 53 -2.83 -22.06 -4.62
N VAL A 54 -3.46 -21.33 -3.72
CA VAL A 54 -2.98 -20.01 -3.28
C VAL A 54 -1.56 -20.11 -2.74
N LYS A 55 -1.24 -21.16 -1.98
CA LYS A 55 0.10 -21.38 -1.43
C LYS A 55 1.16 -21.53 -2.52
N GLU A 56 0.89 -22.33 -3.54
CA GLU A 56 1.82 -22.51 -4.67
C GLU A 56 2.07 -21.18 -5.39
N GLY A 57 1.01 -20.39 -5.62
CA GLY A 57 1.12 -19.08 -6.25
C GLY A 57 1.87 -18.05 -5.39
N ALA A 58 1.68 -18.07 -4.07
CA ALA A 58 2.43 -17.22 -3.14
C ALA A 58 3.91 -17.57 -3.13
N VAL A 59 4.25 -18.86 -3.16
CA VAL A 59 5.65 -19.33 -3.25
C VAL A 59 6.28 -18.89 -4.58
N ALA A 60 5.61 -19.05 -5.70
CA ALA A 60 6.10 -18.61 -7.01
C ALA A 60 6.40 -17.10 -7.03
N LEU A 61 5.54 -16.26 -6.42
CA LEU A 61 5.78 -14.84 -6.27
C LEU A 61 6.97 -14.53 -5.36
N TYR A 62 7.08 -15.23 -4.25
CA TYR A 62 8.21 -15.06 -3.33
C TYR A 62 9.53 -15.41 -4.02
N ASP A 63 9.60 -16.54 -4.73
CA ASP A 63 10.79 -16.97 -5.47
C ASP A 63 11.16 -15.96 -6.57
N TYR A 64 10.16 -15.38 -7.23
CA TYR A 64 10.38 -14.28 -8.17
C TYR A 64 11.00 -13.04 -7.50
N PHE A 65 10.52 -12.62 -6.33
CA PHE A 65 11.09 -11.49 -5.58
C PHE A 65 12.54 -11.76 -5.16
N VAL A 66 12.82 -12.99 -4.71
CA VAL A 66 14.19 -13.41 -4.36
C VAL A 66 15.08 -13.43 -5.61
N GLY A 67 14.61 -14.00 -6.70
CA GLY A 67 15.34 -14.04 -7.98
C GLY A 67 15.67 -12.66 -8.54
N MET A 68 14.77 -11.71 -8.38
CA MET A 68 14.97 -10.31 -8.74
C MET A 68 15.82 -9.54 -7.73
N LYS A 69 16.21 -10.14 -6.60
CA LYS A 69 16.93 -9.47 -5.49
C LYS A 69 16.23 -8.20 -5.02
N LEU A 70 14.89 -8.27 -4.92
CA LEU A 70 14.05 -7.13 -4.63
C LEU A 70 14.43 -6.46 -3.30
N GLU A 71 14.75 -7.24 -2.27
CA GLU A 71 15.18 -6.73 -0.97
C GLU A 71 16.45 -5.88 -1.08
N GLU A 72 17.47 -6.38 -1.81
CA GLU A 72 18.73 -5.66 -2.00
C GLU A 72 18.51 -4.35 -2.77
N GLN A 73 17.62 -4.35 -3.77
CA GLN A 73 17.28 -3.17 -4.56
C GLN A 73 16.58 -2.13 -3.69
N LEU A 74 15.52 -2.49 -2.98
CA LEU A 74 14.78 -1.59 -2.10
C LEU A 74 15.68 -1.01 -1.00
N ASN A 75 16.55 -1.82 -0.41
CA ASN A 75 17.50 -1.35 0.60
C ASN A 75 18.56 -0.40 0.04
N ARG A 76 18.93 -0.53 -1.23
CA ARG A 76 19.83 0.41 -1.91
C ARG A 76 19.12 1.73 -2.16
N GLU A 77 17.93 1.70 -2.73
CA GLU A 77 17.11 2.89 -2.99
C GLU A 77 16.76 3.63 -1.70
N ALA A 78 16.48 2.91 -0.62
CA ALA A 78 16.25 3.51 0.69
C ALA A 78 17.49 4.29 1.21
N ARG A 79 18.69 3.75 0.98
CA ARG A 79 19.93 4.46 1.36
C ARG A 79 20.19 5.68 0.48
N GLU A 80 19.85 5.62 -0.80
CA GLU A 80 19.95 6.74 -1.73
C GLU A 80 18.98 7.86 -1.32
N ALA A 81 17.70 7.53 -1.07
CA ALA A 81 16.70 8.48 -0.58
C ALA A 81 17.12 9.14 0.76
N LEU A 82 17.70 8.35 1.68
CA LEU A 82 18.20 8.90 2.93
C LEU A 82 19.36 9.89 2.72
N SER A 83 20.25 9.63 1.75
CA SER A 83 21.36 10.51 1.42
C SER A 83 20.90 11.82 0.75
N GLU A 84 19.76 11.79 0.08
CA GLU A 84 19.09 12.95 -0.53
C GLU A 84 18.23 13.74 0.47
N GLY A 85 18.08 13.22 1.71
CA GLY A 85 17.33 13.86 2.78
C GLY A 85 15.84 13.49 2.81
N ASP A 86 15.39 12.56 1.96
CA ASP A 86 14.03 12.05 2.01
C ASP A 86 13.90 10.85 2.96
N GLY A 87 13.86 11.15 4.24
CA GLY A 87 13.69 10.14 5.30
C GLY A 87 12.36 9.40 5.22
N ARG A 88 11.33 10.01 4.61
CA ARG A 88 10.01 9.37 4.47
C ARG A 88 10.07 8.28 3.41
N GLU A 89 10.62 8.59 2.25
CA GLU A 89 10.77 7.63 1.15
C GLU A 89 11.70 6.49 1.58
N ALA A 90 12.82 6.79 2.22
CA ALA A 90 13.74 5.79 2.77
C ALA A 90 13.04 4.83 3.74
N GLN A 91 12.18 5.34 4.60
CA GLN A 91 11.40 4.52 5.52
C GLN A 91 10.39 3.63 4.81
N TRP A 92 9.70 4.14 3.80
CA TRP A 92 8.77 3.35 3.00
C TRP A 92 9.46 2.20 2.28
N LEU A 93 10.53 2.51 1.56
CA LEU A 93 11.31 1.52 0.82
C LEU A 93 11.84 0.41 1.74
N SER A 94 12.38 0.78 2.91
CA SER A 94 12.90 -0.20 3.88
C SER A 94 11.83 -1.14 4.48
N GLN A 95 10.58 -0.71 4.52
CA GLN A 95 9.47 -1.53 5.03
C GLN A 95 8.78 -2.36 3.95
N THR A 96 8.86 -1.93 2.68
CA THR A 96 8.09 -2.51 1.57
C THR A 96 8.31 -4.02 1.42
N TYR A 97 9.54 -4.50 1.45
CA TYR A 97 9.81 -5.92 1.28
C TYR A 97 9.21 -6.77 2.41
N ARG A 98 9.36 -6.32 3.64
CA ARG A 98 8.77 -7.00 4.81
C ARG A 98 7.25 -7.05 4.73
N GLU A 99 6.61 -5.97 4.32
CA GLU A 99 5.15 -5.91 4.18
C GLU A 99 4.65 -6.79 3.02
N LEU A 100 5.42 -6.90 1.92
CA LEU A 100 5.11 -7.84 0.84
C LEU A 100 5.18 -9.29 1.34
N CYS A 101 6.24 -9.67 2.05
CA CYS A 101 6.35 -11.00 2.63
C CYS A 101 5.21 -11.28 3.63
N ALA A 102 4.91 -10.33 4.51
CA ALA A 102 3.82 -10.47 5.48
C ALA A 102 2.44 -10.60 4.79
N LEU A 103 2.25 -9.95 3.65
CA LEU A 103 1.03 -10.10 2.84
C LEU A 103 0.91 -11.51 2.27
N LEU A 104 2.00 -12.06 1.73
CA LEU A 104 2.02 -13.43 1.21
C LEU A 104 1.78 -14.45 2.33
N ASP A 105 2.39 -14.26 3.49
CA ASP A 105 2.19 -15.11 4.66
C ASP A 105 0.73 -15.09 5.13
N GLU A 106 0.11 -13.92 5.21
CA GLU A 106 -1.31 -13.77 5.55
C GLU A 106 -2.22 -14.48 4.55
N LEU A 107 -1.89 -14.35 3.26
CA LEU A 107 -2.64 -15.00 2.19
C LEU A 107 -2.56 -16.53 2.31
N VAL A 108 -1.36 -17.06 2.55
CA VAL A 108 -1.13 -18.52 2.76
C VAL A 108 -1.82 -18.99 4.02
N TYR A 109 -1.76 -18.24 5.11
CA TYR A 109 -2.41 -18.59 6.36
C TYR A 109 -3.93 -18.64 6.22
N THR A 110 -4.51 -17.70 5.47
CA THR A 110 -5.98 -17.56 5.39
C THR A 110 -6.59 -18.49 4.33
N ALA A 111 -5.92 -18.70 3.21
CA ALA A 111 -6.47 -19.38 2.03
C ALA A 111 -5.50 -20.33 1.32
N GLY A 112 -4.40 -20.73 1.95
CA GLY A 112 -3.29 -21.46 1.30
C GLY A 112 -3.68 -22.70 0.53
N ASP A 113 -4.57 -23.51 1.08
CA ASP A 113 -5.03 -24.78 0.47
C ASP A 113 -6.18 -24.58 -0.54
N ARG A 114 -6.69 -23.34 -0.69
CA ARG A 114 -7.76 -23.06 -1.64
C ARG A 114 -7.25 -23.15 -3.07
N ALA A 115 -8.02 -23.84 -3.91
CA ALA A 115 -7.79 -23.83 -5.35
C ALA A 115 -7.95 -22.41 -5.90
N CYS A 116 -7.02 -21.98 -6.72
CA CYS A 116 -6.92 -20.60 -7.18
C CYS A 116 -6.28 -20.55 -8.58
N SER A 117 -6.78 -19.67 -9.42
CA SER A 117 -6.13 -19.26 -10.65
C SER A 117 -5.21 -18.06 -10.43
N GLY A 118 -4.26 -17.81 -11.32
CA GLY A 118 -3.37 -16.63 -11.22
C GLY A 118 -4.13 -15.30 -11.17
N ALA A 119 -5.26 -15.19 -11.88
CA ALA A 119 -6.10 -14.00 -11.86
C ALA A 119 -6.79 -13.79 -10.49
N GLU A 120 -7.29 -14.86 -9.87
CA GLU A 120 -7.89 -14.80 -8.53
C GLU A 120 -6.84 -14.48 -7.47
N LEU A 121 -5.65 -15.06 -7.59
CA LEU A 121 -4.52 -14.75 -6.71
C LEU A 121 -4.17 -13.25 -6.76
N LEU A 122 -4.06 -12.68 -7.96
CA LEU A 122 -3.78 -11.26 -8.14
C LEU A 122 -4.85 -10.39 -7.50
N LEU A 123 -6.13 -10.75 -7.66
CA LEU A 123 -7.24 -10.03 -7.03
C LEU A 123 -7.16 -10.07 -5.50
N MET A 124 -6.84 -11.24 -4.92
CA MET A 124 -6.66 -11.38 -3.47
C MET A 124 -5.51 -10.50 -2.96
N ILE A 125 -4.38 -10.48 -3.68
CA ILE A 125 -3.24 -9.63 -3.35
C ILE A 125 -3.62 -8.16 -3.41
N GLN A 126 -4.35 -7.71 -4.43
CA GLN A 126 -4.82 -6.33 -4.55
C GLN A 126 -5.70 -5.92 -3.36
N ILE A 127 -6.67 -6.74 -2.99
CA ILE A 127 -7.58 -6.48 -1.86
C ILE A 127 -6.80 -6.38 -0.55
N LEU A 128 -5.82 -7.25 -0.32
CA LEU A 128 -5.00 -7.22 0.88
C LEU A 128 -4.05 -6.01 0.89
N ALA A 129 -3.47 -5.67 -0.25
CA ALA A 129 -2.56 -4.54 -0.39
C ALA A 129 -3.27 -3.19 -0.15
N GLU A 130 -4.51 -3.02 -0.62
CA GLU A 130 -5.31 -1.80 -0.40
C GLU A 130 -5.59 -1.52 1.08
N LYS A 131 -5.59 -2.56 1.92
CA LYS A 131 -5.80 -2.42 3.38
C LYS A 131 -4.51 -2.18 4.15
N ARG A 132 -3.35 -2.32 3.52
CA ARG A 132 -2.05 -2.11 4.16
C ARG A 132 -1.75 -0.63 4.30
N THR A 133 -1.39 -0.25 5.50
CA THR A 133 -0.93 1.11 5.79
C THR A 133 0.50 1.05 6.29
N PHE A 134 1.38 1.80 5.67
CA PHE A 134 2.75 1.94 6.16
C PHE A 134 2.77 2.87 7.37
N GLY A 135 3.31 2.36 8.48
CA GLY A 135 3.53 3.19 9.66
C GLY A 135 4.59 4.25 9.36
N SER A 136 4.20 5.52 9.36
CA SER A 136 5.15 6.62 9.32
C SER A 136 5.55 6.97 10.75
N ILE A 137 6.83 6.85 11.07
CA ILE A 137 7.35 7.40 12.32
C ILE A 137 7.37 8.92 12.15
N PRO A 138 6.69 9.69 13.02
CA PRO A 138 6.77 11.14 12.94
C PRO A 138 8.24 11.57 13.15
N GLU A 139 8.83 12.16 12.12
CA GLU A 139 10.21 12.65 12.22
C GLU A 139 10.22 13.92 13.08
N GLY A 140 10.96 13.88 14.19
CA GLY A 140 11.35 15.04 14.98
C GLY A 140 10.29 15.62 15.91
N LYS A 141 10.80 16.16 17.05
CA LYS A 141 9.97 16.79 18.10
C LYS A 141 9.56 18.23 17.77
N ASP A 142 10.14 18.83 16.74
CA ASP A 142 10.00 20.25 16.41
C ASP A 142 9.19 20.42 15.12
N ARG A 143 7.89 20.04 15.19
CA ARG A 143 6.98 20.05 14.04
C ARG A 143 5.63 20.62 14.37
N VAL A 144 5.00 21.22 13.37
CA VAL A 144 3.58 21.53 13.39
C VAL A 144 2.78 20.28 13.00
N LEU A 145 2.01 19.75 13.93
CA LEU A 145 1.12 18.62 13.70
C LEU A 145 -0.24 19.15 13.24
N ILE A 146 -0.66 18.75 12.05
CA ILE A 146 -2.01 19.05 11.52
C ILE A 146 -2.80 17.75 11.51
N SER A 147 -3.91 17.73 12.23
CA SER A 147 -4.77 16.54 12.33
C SER A 147 -6.22 16.93 12.52
N ASP A 148 -7.13 16.00 12.34
CA ASP A 148 -8.50 16.16 12.78
C ASP A 148 -8.65 15.86 14.29
N THR A 149 -9.77 16.27 14.87
CA THR A 149 -10.02 16.16 16.32
C THR A 149 -10.15 14.71 16.80
N PHE A 150 -10.45 13.75 15.92
CA PHE A 150 -10.62 12.34 16.28
C PHE A 150 -9.29 11.58 16.32
N ASN A 151 -8.33 11.98 15.50
CA ASN A 151 -7.05 11.29 15.36
C ASN A 151 -5.93 11.96 16.17
N LEU A 152 -6.17 13.18 16.69
CA LEU A 152 -5.16 13.91 17.46
C LEU A 152 -5.05 13.36 18.89
N LYS A 153 -3.87 12.84 19.23
CA LYS A 153 -3.47 12.58 20.60
C LYS A 153 -2.54 13.71 21.06
N PRO A 154 -3.04 14.72 21.78
CA PRO A 154 -2.29 15.94 22.08
C PRO A 154 -1.25 15.78 23.20
N SER A 155 -0.66 14.60 23.36
CA SER A 155 0.40 14.38 24.36
C SER A 155 1.70 15.04 23.91
N GLY A 156 2.21 15.96 24.72
CA GLY A 156 3.50 16.64 24.47
C GLY A 156 3.42 17.86 23.55
N VAL A 157 2.21 18.37 23.26
CA VAL A 157 2.02 19.62 22.49
C VAL A 157 1.98 20.80 23.44
N SER A 158 2.85 21.79 23.23
CA SER A 158 2.90 23.02 24.06
C SER A 158 1.86 24.07 23.63
N THR A 159 1.46 24.06 22.36
CA THR A 159 0.49 25.02 21.83
C THR A 159 -0.44 24.31 20.84
N LEU A 160 -1.75 24.48 21.02
CA LEU A 160 -2.78 23.89 20.19
C LEU A 160 -3.62 25.00 19.54
N TYR A 161 -3.75 24.95 18.22
CA TYR A 161 -4.65 25.80 17.45
C TYR A 161 -5.85 24.97 16.97
N LEU A 162 -7.03 25.27 17.49
CA LEU A 162 -8.27 24.61 17.08
C LEU A 162 -8.98 25.48 16.06
N LEU A 163 -9.06 25.03 14.82
CA LEU A 163 -9.65 25.75 13.71
C LEU A 163 -11.08 25.24 13.42
N GLY A 164 -11.94 26.11 12.93
CA GLY A 164 -13.29 25.73 12.55
C GLY A 164 -14.26 25.55 13.72
N VAL A 165 -13.92 26.03 14.91
CA VAL A 165 -14.81 26.05 16.08
C VAL A 165 -15.96 26.99 15.82
N ARG A 166 -17.14 26.42 15.61
CA ARG A 166 -18.39 27.15 15.39
C ARG A 166 -19.52 26.37 16.03
N GLU A 167 -20.47 27.07 16.61
CA GLU A 167 -21.67 26.47 17.20
C GLU A 167 -22.35 25.50 16.21
N GLY A 168 -22.66 24.30 16.68
CA GLY A 168 -23.24 23.22 15.87
C GLY A 168 -22.24 22.46 14.98
N SER A 169 -21.00 22.93 14.83
CA SER A 169 -19.93 22.23 14.09
C SER A 169 -18.93 21.57 15.03
N PHE A 170 -18.47 22.32 16.07
CA PHE A 170 -17.62 21.78 17.11
C PHE A 170 -17.81 22.57 18.43
N PRO A 171 -18.22 21.88 19.52
CA PRO A 171 -18.65 20.48 19.54
C PRO A 171 -19.91 20.27 18.69
N ALA A 172 -19.96 19.12 17.96
CA ALA A 172 -21.16 18.76 17.23
C ALA A 172 -22.29 18.46 18.22
N TYR A 173 -23.45 19.04 18.00
CA TYR A 173 -24.60 18.65 18.79
C TYR A 173 -24.94 17.20 18.49
N SER A 174 -24.76 16.34 19.47
CA SER A 174 -25.38 15.03 19.43
C SER A 174 -26.90 15.24 19.42
N ARG A 175 -27.52 15.08 18.26
CA ARG A 175 -28.98 14.91 18.24
C ARG A 175 -29.25 13.70 19.08
N VAL A 176 -29.91 13.91 20.23
CA VAL A 176 -30.36 12.84 21.10
C VAL A 176 -31.29 11.94 20.27
N SER A 177 -30.73 10.93 19.64
CA SER A 177 -31.50 9.93 18.93
C SER A 177 -32.02 8.91 19.96
N GLY A 178 -33.02 9.29 20.67
CA GLY A 178 -33.77 8.43 21.58
C GLY A 178 -35.23 8.51 21.27
N ILE A 179 -35.99 7.53 21.73
CA ILE A 179 -37.46 7.49 21.59
C ILE A 179 -38.11 8.71 22.26
N PHE A 180 -37.45 9.28 23.27
CA PHE A 180 -37.94 10.43 24.04
C PHE A 180 -37.08 11.66 23.83
N THR A 181 -37.71 12.82 23.66
CA THR A 181 -37.08 14.13 23.66
C THR A 181 -36.54 14.49 25.06
N GLY A 182 -35.67 15.48 25.18
CA GLY A 182 -35.15 15.93 26.46
C GLY A 182 -36.23 16.42 27.43
N GLU A 183 -37.35 16.98 26.93
CA GLU A 183 -38.49 17.42 27.74
C GLU A 183 -39.31 16.22 28.23
N GLU A 184 -39.59 15.27 27.36
CA GLU A 184 -40.27 14.01 27.73
C GLU A 184 -39.47 13.20 28.77
N ARG A 185 -38.14 13.17 28.64
CA ARG A 185 -37.29 12.53 29.64
C ARG A 185 -37.35 13.22 31.01
N ARG A 186 -37.38 14.57 31.02
CA ARG A 186 -37.54 15.31 32.28
C ARG A 186 -38.90 15.08 32.90
N PHE A 187 -39.94 14.98 32.13
CA PHE A 187 -41.27 14.65 32.58
C PHE A 187 -41.36 13.24 33.15
N LEU A 188 -40.78 12.21 32.45
CA LEU A 188 -40.75 10.86 32.93
C LEU A 188 -39.95 10.70 34.25
N ARG A 189 -38.86 11.44 34.42
CA ARG A 189 -38.13 11.49 35.69
C ARG A 189 -38.94 12.09 36.83
N SER A 190 -39.78 13.07 36.54
CA SER A 190 -40.66 13.63 37.56
C SER A 190 -41.75 12.65 38.03
N LEU A 191 -41.98 11.58 37.24
CA LEU A 191 -42.86 10.46 37.59
C LEU A 191 -42.11 9.26 38.21
N ASN A 192 -40.85 9.48 38.66
CA ASN A 192 -39.99 8.44 39.25
C ASN A 192 -39.61 7.29 38.26
N VAL A 193 -39.62 7.54 36.97
CA VAL A 193 -39.10 6.59 35.99
C VAL A 193 -37.60 6.82 35.85
N GLU A 194 -36.80 5.80 36.22
CA GLU A 194 -35.34 5.86 36.03
C GLU A 194 -35.02 5.73 34.55
N LEU A 195 -34.46 6.81 34.00
CA LEU A 195 -33.93 6.85 32.63
C LEU A 195 -32.43 7.19 32.69
N PRO A 196 -31.57 6.56 31.86
CA PRO A 196 -30.16 6.90 31.82
C PRO A 196 -30.01 8.38 31.45
N GLY A 197 -29.13 9.10 32.17
CA GLY A 197 -28.91 10.53 32.02
C GLY A 197 -28.16 10.87 30.73
N ASP A 198 -28.24 12.14 30.31
CA ASP A 198 -27.45 12.67 29.20
C ASP A 198 -25.94 12.75 29.55
N GLU A 199 -25.60 12.70 30.85
CA GLU A 199 -24.25 12.73 31.37
C GLU A 199 -23.44 11.44 31.06
N ASP A 200 -24.13 10.32 30.84
CA ASP A 200 -23.51 9.03 30.50
C ASP A 200 -23.12 8.92 29.01
N ARG A 201 -23.35 9.95 28.19
CA ARG A 201 -23.10 9.93 26.74
C ARG A 201 -22.03 10.92 26.26
N ALA A 202 -21.36 11.58 27.18
CA ALA A 202 -20.22 12.45 26.89
C ALA A 202 -18.90 11.68 27.06
N VAL A 203 -18.65 10.72 26.16
CA VAL A 203 -17.32 10.11 25.95
C VAL A 203 -17.04 10.03 24.46
#